data_fdce3448e355d637a09bbc612a0522a2
#
_entry.id   fdce3448e355d637a09bbc612a0522a2
#
_cell.length_a   1.000
_cell.length_b   1.000
_cell.length_c   1.000
_cell.angle_alpha   90.00
_cell.angle_beta   90.00
_cell.angle_gamma   90.00
#
_symmetry.space_group_name_H-M   'P 1'
#
loop_
_entity.id
_entity.type
_entity.pdbx_description
1 polymer ?
#
loop_
_entity_poly.entity_id
_entity_poly.type
_entity_poly.pdbx_seq_one_letter_code
_entity_poly.pdbx_strand_id
1 'polypeptide(L)'
;MSSILSSCGMQKATKRVSMVRGLIREVAGFAPYEKRITELLKVGKDKRALKVAKRKLGTHKRAKKKREEMAGVLRKMRCVNVKLCCDKTRILLGSLSFFFPADAFACV
;
A
#
# COMPACT_ATOMS: atom_id res chain seq x y z
N MET A 1 8.52 24.14 -37.09
CA MET A 1 8.93 23.92 -35.69
C MET A 1 8.42 22.57 -35.27
N SER A 2 9.29 21.58 -35.31
CA SER A 2 8.96 20.17 -35.08
C SER A 2 8.75 19.91 -33.60
N SER A 3 7.53 19.61 -33.20
CA SER A 3 7.20 19.15 -31.88
C SER A 3 7.82 17.75 -31.68
N ILE A 4 8.91 17.70 -30.96
CA ILE A 4 9.47 16.46 -30.44
C ILE A 4 8.53 16.00 -29.34
N LEU A 5 7.48 15.32 -29.76
CA LEU A 5 6.69 14.47 -28.84
C LEU A 5 7.59 13.31 -28.45
N SER A 6 8.36 13.54 -27.41
CA SER A 6 9.03 12.45 -26.70
C SER A 6 7.95 11.48 -26.25
N SER A 7 7.75 10.43 -27.04
CA SER A 7 7.05 9.23 -26.65
C SER A 7 7.81 8.64 -25.47
N CYS A 8 7.51 9.10 -24.27
CA CYS A 8 7.94 8.46 -23.04
C CYS A 8 7.18 7.14 -22.94
N GLY A 9 7.62 6.18 -23.78
CA GLY A 9 7.17 4.81 -23.71
C GLY A 9 7.35 4.35 -22.27
N MET A 10 6.29 3.84 -21.69
CA MET A 10 6.27 3.26 -20.35
C MET A 10 7.25 2.09 -20.34
N GLN A 11 8.52 2.39 -20.09
CA GLN A 11 9.58 1.39 -20.03
C GLN A 11 9.25 0.45 -18.88
N LYS A 12 9.06 -0.82 -19.20
CA LYS A 12 8.91 -1.87 -18.21
C LYS A 12 10.15 -1.84 -17.34
N ALA A 13 9.97 -1.62 -16.05
CA ALA A 13 11.09 -1.57 -15.11
C ALA A 13 11.82 -2.92 -15.12
N THR A 14 13.12 -2.89 -15.36
CA THR A 14 13.96 -4.09 -15.23
C THR A 14 13.96 -4.56 -13.77
N LYS A 15 14.27 -5.85 -13.53
CA LYS A 15 14.34 -6.42 -12.17
C LYS A 15 15.26 -5.59 -11.25
N ARG A 16 16.41 -5.14 -11.77
CA ARG A 16 17.36 -4.28 -11.03
C ARG A 16 16.73 -2.96 -10.61
N VAL A 17 16.05 -2.26 -11.52
CA VAL A 17 15.39 -0.98 -11.23
C VAL A 17 14.26 -1.16 -10.21
N SER A 18 13.49 -2.24 -10.30
CA SER A 18 12.45 -2.56 -9.33
C SER A 18 13.02 -2.78 -7.92
N MET A 19 14.13 -3.52 -7.83
CA MET A 19 14.81 -3.76 -6.55
C MET A 19 15.35 -2.47 -5.94
N VAL A 20 16.03 -1.64 -6.74
CA VAL A 20 16.58 -0.35 -6.26
C VAL A 20 15.46 0.57 -5.76
N ARG A 21 14.33 0.66 -6.48
CA ARG A 21 13.17 1.45 -6.03
C ARG A 21 12.58 0.91 -4.74
N GLY A 22 12.57 -0.41 -4.54
CA GLY A 22 12.15 -1.04 -3.29
C GLY A 22 13.05 -0.63 -2.12
N LEU A 23 14.36 -0.74 -2.27
CA LEU A 23 15.33 -0.33 -1.26
C LEU A 23 15.24 1.15 -0.91
N ILE A 24 15.10 2.04 -1.90
CA ILE A 24 14.91 3.48 -1.67
C ILE A 24 13.65 3.71 -0.84
N ARG A 25 12.56 2.99 -1.12
CA ARG A 25 11.30 3.13 -0.38
C ARG A 25 11.40 2.65 1.06
N GLU A 26 12.17 1.61 1.33
CA GLU A 26 12.42 1.12 2.68
C GLU A 26 13.25 2.11 3.50
N VAL A 27 14.30 2.66 2.92
CA VAL A 27 15.19 3.60 3.61
C VAL A 27 14.57 4.98 3.78
N ALA A 28 13.99 5.56 2.72
CA ALA A 28 13.41 6.91 2.74
C ALA A 28 12.01 6.97 3.35
N GLY A 29 11.26 5.86 3.35
CA GLY A 29 9.88 5.80 3.80
C GLY A 29 8.90 6.52 2.87
N PHE A 30 7.78 6.97 3.43
CA PHE A 30 6.74 7.67 2.68
C PHE A 30 7.02 9.17 2.58
N ALA A 31 6.71 9.75 1.41
CA ALA A 31 6.73 11.19 1.23
C ALA A 31 5.67 11.88 2.13
N PRO A 32 5.85 13.17 2.47
CA PRO A 32 4.91 13.88 3.35
C PRO A 32 3.45 13.84 2.88
N TYR A 33 3.23 13.99 1.56
CA TYR A 33 1.89 13.91 0.98
C TYR A 33 1.31 12.48 1.05
N GLU A 34 2.14 11.45 0.92
CA GLU A 34 1.74 10.05 1.05
C GLU A 34 1.32 9.72 2.47
N LYS A 35 2.06 10.21 3.47
CA LYS A 35 1.70 10.09 4.88
C LYS A 35 0.31 10.69 5.14
N ARG A 36 0.07 11.89 4.63
CA ARG A 36 -1.22 12.57 4.77
C ARG A 36 -2.38 11.82 4.11
N ILE A 37 -2.14 11.29 2.90
CA ILE A 37 -3.13 10.45 2.21
C ILE A 37 -3.44 9.20 3.02
N THR A 38 -2.42 8.53 3.56
CA THR A 38 -2.53 7.34 4.39
C THR A 38 -3.36 7.59 5.66
N GLU A 39 -3.14 8.72 6.33
CA GLU A 39 -3.95 9.14 7.49
C GLU A 39 -5.43 9.31 7.13
N LEU A 40 -5.71 9.99 6.01
CA LEU A 40 -7.08 10.20 5.54
C LEU A 40 -7.78 8.90 5.15
N LEU A 41 -7.03 7.94 4.58
CA LEU A 41 -7.55 6.61 4.26
C LEU A 41 -7.81 5.76 5.50
N LYS A 42 -7.02 5.90 6.57
CA LYS A 42 -7.27 5.23 7.86
C LYS A 42 -8.60 5.67 8.47
N VAL A 43 -8.95 6.93 8.32
CA VAL A 43 -10.20 7.52 8.82
C VAL A 43 -11.40 7.26 7.87
N GLY A 44 -11.15 6.69 6.68
CA GLY A 44 -12.21 6.41 5.69
C GLY A 44 -12.61 7.61 4.82
N LYS A 45 -11.84 8.69 4.83
CA LYS A 45 -12.10 9.92 4.05
C LYS A 45 -11.48 9.88 2.65
N ASP A 46 -11.87 8.90 1.84
CA ASP A 46 -11.30 8.64 0.50
C ASP A 46 -11.42 9.84 -0.46
N LYS A 47 -12.58 10.50 -0.47
CA LYS A 47 -12.81 11.68 -1.33
C LYS A 47 -11.83 12.81 -1.02
N ARG A 48 -11.54 13.04 0.27
CA ARG A 48 -10.60 14.06 0.71
C ARG A 48 -9.15 13.68 0.38
N ALA A 49 -8.81 12.40 0.58
CA ALA A 49 -7.51 11.85 0.18
C ALA A 49 -7.25 12.05 -1.32
N LEU A 50 -8.25 11.79 -2.16
CA LEU A 50 -8.15 12.01 -3.60
C LEU A 50 -7.94 13.49 -3.97
N LYS A 51 -8.63 14.42 -3.31
CA LYS A 51 -8.41 15.87 -3.51
C LYS A 51 -6.99 16.30 -3.16
N VAL A 52 -6.45 15.83 -2.04
CA VAL A 52 -5.06 16.10 -1.62
C VAL A 52 -4.07 15.52 -2.61
N ALA A 53 -4.27 14.27 -3.03
CA ALA A 53 -3.43 13.62 -4.04
C ALA A 53 -3.44 14.39 -5.37
N LYS A 54 -4.62 14.81 -5.85
CA LYS A 54 -4.75 15.62 -7.07
C LYS A 54 -4.00 16.95 -6.98
N ARG A 55 -4.07 17.62 -5.84
CA ARG A 55 -3.35 18.90 -5.61
C ARG A 55 -1.84 18.72 -5.72
N LYS A 56 -1.29 17.60 -5.25
CA LYS A 56 0.15 17.33 -5.28
C LYS A 56 0.64 16.73 -6.59
N LEU A 57 -0.13 15.90 -7.23
CA LEU A 57 0.23 15.18 -8.46
C LEU A 57 -0.28 15.85 -9.74
N GLY A 58 -1.20 16.80 -9.63
CA GLY A 58 -1.77 17.55 -10.74
C GLY A 58 -2.86 16.82 -11.53
N THR A 59 -2.71 15.53 -11.83
CA THR A 59 -3.62 14.77 -12.69
C THR A 59 -4.51 13.83 -11.89
N HIS A 60 -5.82 13.81 -12.24
CA HIS A 60 -6.80 12.93 -11.59
C HIS A 60 -6.45 11.43 -11.71
N LYS A 61 -5.99 11.00 -12.90
CA LYS A 61 -5.57 9.62 -13.13
C LYS A 61 -4.42 9.19 -12.20
N ARG A 62 -3.40 10.04 -12.05
CA ARG A 62 -2.27 9.79 -11.14
C ARG A 62 -2.71 9.77 -9.68
N ALA A 63 -3.59 10.70 -9.30
CA ALA A 63 -4.15 10.76 -7.95
C ALA A 63 -4.95 9.50 -7.59
N LYS A 64 -5.78 9.01 -8.50
CA LYS A 64 -6.55 7.78 -8.32
C LYS A 64 -5.63 6.56 -8.14
N LYS A 65 -4.66 6.40 -9.04
CA LYS A 65 -3.65 5.33 -8.96
C LYS A 65 -2.86 5.37 -7.64
N LYS A 66 -2.48 6.57 -7.20
CA LYS A 66 -1.76 6.74 -5.93
C LYS A 66 -2.62 6.42 -4.71
N ARG A 67 -3.88 6.79 -4.71
CA ARG A 67 -4.82 6.41 -3.65
C ARG A 67 -4.96 4.89 -3.54
N GLU A 68 -5.13 4.18 -4.67
CA GLU A 68 -5.23 2.72 -4.71
C GLU A 68 -3.94 2.06 -4.20
N GLU A 69 -2.78 2.58 -4.59
CA GLU A 69 -1.48 2.12 -4.09
C GLU A 69 -1.37 2.25 -2.56
N MET A 70 -1.74 3.40 -2.01
CA MET A 70 -1.71 3.62 -0.55
C MET A 70 -2.74 2.77 0.20
N ALA A 71 -3.92 2.55 -0.36
CA ALA A 71 -4.92 1.63 0.20
C ALA A 71 -4.38 0.18 0.25
N GLY A 72 -3.68 -0.26 -0.80
CA GLY A 72 -3.02 -1.57 -0.82
C GLY A 72 -1.94 -1.72 0.26
N VAL A 73 -1.14 -0.68 0.49
CA VAL A 73 -0.13 -0.65 1.56
C VAL A 73 -0.78 -0.76 2.94
N LEU A 74 -1.87 -0.04 3.18
CA LEU A 74 -2.62 -0.11 4.44
C LEU A 74 -3.19 -1.50 4.70
N ARG A 75 -3.70 -2.19 3.67
CA ARG A 75 -4.16 -3.58 3.80
C ARG A 75 -3.01 -4.49 4.22
N LYS A 76 -1.85 -4.38 3.58
CA LYS A 76 -0.66 -5.16 3.94
C LYS A 76 -0.23 -4.92 5.39
N MET A 77 -0.20 -3.66 5.84
CA MET A 77 0.14 -3.33 7.23
C MET A 77 -0.84 -3.93 8.23
N ARG A 78 -2.15 -3.92 7.93
CA ARG A 78 -3.17 -4.56 8.78
C ARG A 78 -2.96 -6.07 8.87
N CYS A 79 -2.71 -6.74 7.75
CA CYS A 79 -2.45 -8.18 7.71
C CYS A 79 -1.20 -8.58 8.50
N VAL A 80 -0.15 -7.77 8.46
CA VAL A 80 1.08 -8.04 9.25
C VAL A 80 0.80 -7.93 10.75
N ASN A 81 0.05 -6.91 11.17
CA ASN A 81 -0.31 -6.74 12.58
C ASN A 81 -1.19 -7.89 13.11
N VAL A 82 -2.13 -8.38 12.29
CA VAL A 82 -2.97 -9.53 12.66
C VAL A 82 -2.14 -10.80 12.80
N LYS A 83 -1.18 -11.05 11.89
CA LYS A 83 -0.27 -12.21 12.00
C LYS A 83 0.58 -12.17 13.27
N LEU A 84 1.13 -11.00 13.62
CA LEU A 84 1.89 -10.81 14.87
C LEU A 84 1.03 -11.04 16.13
N CYS A 85 -0.24 -10.69 16.11
CA CYS A 85 -1.17 -11.02 17.20
C CYS A 85 -1.44 -12.53 17.30
N CYS A 86 -1.61 -13.21 16.16
CA CYS A 86 -1.82 -14.66 16.16
C CYS A 86 -0.58 -15.43 16.61
N ASP A 87 0.63 -14.99 16.27
CA ASP A 87 1.87 -15.64 16.72
C ASP A 87 2.11 -15.44 18.23
N LYS A 88 1.78 -14.28 18.79
CA LYS A 88 1.88 -14.03 20.22
C LYS A 88 0.92 -14.89 21.04
N THR A 89 -0.29 -15.14 20.57
CA THR A 89 -1.24 -16.03 21.25
C THR A 89 -0.86 -17.50 21.11
N ARG A 90 -0.15 -17.88 20.05
CA ARG A 90 0.30 -19.25 19.84
C ARG A 90 1.47 -19.64 20.76
N ILE A 91 2.30 -18.70 21.18
CA ILE A 91 3.42 -18.95 22.09
C ILE A 91 2.96 -19.09 23.54
N LEU A 92 1.83 -18.53 23.93
CA LEU A 92 1.27 -18.61 25.29
C LEU A 92 0.35 -19.82 25.53
N LEU A 93 -0.06 -20.54 24.49
CA LEU A 93 -0.86 -21.77 24.57
C LEU A 93 -0.06 -22.97 24.02
N GLY A 94 1.13 -23.15 24.53
CA GLY A 94 1.82 -24.42 24.44
C GLY A 94 1.06 -25.47 25.22
N SER A 95 0.58 -26.51 24.52
CA SER A 95 -0.06 -27.71 25.08
C SER A 95 -1.54 -27.55 25.47
N LEU A 96 -2.40 -27.68 24.48
CA LEU A 96 -3.64 -28.45 24.55
C LEU A 96 -4.21 -28.55 23.15
N SER A 97 -4.13 -29.73 22.57
CA SER A 97 -4.76 -30.14 21.33
C SER A 97 -6.26 -29.92 21.40
N PHE A 98 -6.77 -28.96 20.64
CA PHE A 98 -8.19 -28.94 20.30
C PHE A 98 -8.34 -28.63 18.84
N PHE A 99 -8.79 -29.63 18.13
CA PHE A 99 -9.17 -29.66 16.74
C PHE A 99 -10.28 -28.63 16.48
N PHE A 100 -10.01 -27.57 15.72
CA PHE A 100 -11.04 -26.68 15.21
C PHE A 100 -10.96 -26.65 13.69
N PRO A 101 -12.07 -26.96 12.97
CA PRO A 101 -12.06 -26.99 11.51
C PRO A 101 -11.92 -25.59 10.95
N ALA A 102 -10.99 -25.47 9.98
CA ALA A 102 -10.84 -24.30 9.16
C ALA A 102 -11.97 -24.29 8.11
N ASP A 103 -13.03 -23.55 8.41
CA ASP A 103 -13.95 -23.05 7.39
C ASP A 103 -14.79 -21.93 8.00
N ALA A 104 -14.69 -20.78 7.40
CA ALA A 104 -15.52 -19.59 7.50
C ALA A 104 -14.78 -18.31 7.97
N PHE A 105 -13.98 -17.74 7.11
CA PHE A 105 -13.93 -16.29 7.01
C PHE A 105 -13.57 -15.90 5.57
N ALA A 106 -14.58 -15.88 4.72
CA ALA A 106 -14.56 -15.15 3.48
C ALA A 106 -14.46 -13.66 3.81
N CYS A 107 -13.35 -13.05 3.40
CA CYS A 107 -13.20 -11.60 3.41
C CYS A 107 -14.16 -11.01 2.36
N VAL A 108 -15.25 -10.39 2.82
CA VAL A 108 -16.04 -9.44 2.05
C VAL A 108 -15.38 -8.07 2.14
#